data_99ff6569ed277f91eea3e4e01748c2dc
#
_entry.id   99ff6569ed277f91eea3e4e01748c2dc
#
_cell.length_a   1.000
_cell.length_b   1.000
_cell.length_c   1.000
_cell.angle_alpha   90.00
_cell.angle_beta   90.00
_cell.angle_gamma   90.00
#
_symmetry.space_group_name_H-M   'P 1'
#
loop_
_entity.id
_entity.type
_entity.pdbx_description
1 polymer ?
#
loop_
_entity_poly.entity_id
_entity_poly.type
_entity_poly.pdbx_seq_one_letter_code
_entity_poly.pdbx_strand_id
1 'polypeptide(L)'
;MLRALIAEKRGDVETAKRMLQTSLLHAFNQMQTCLVRLASAPFAEPQEALAVVRVHEACAAAVGYPFSMSDSLYTEAYIRLGDLPRAGKHLLRLAEFFSAPPKELSSPLFSALSKGASDMSRSFQAMRRTFAESLAEEETLAPLRGTPEYEAALALLRADES
;
A
#
# COMPACT_ATOMS: atom_id res chain seq x y z
N MET A 1 15.78 -19.82 0.28
CA MET A 1 16.18 -20.54 -0.94
C MET A 1 16.54 -22.01 -0.67
N LEU A 2 17.56 -22.34 0.14
CA LEU A 2 18.00 -23.73 0.36
C LEU A 2 16.89 -24.71 0.80
N ARG A 3 16.02 -24.29 1.73
CA ARG A 3 14.90 -25.14 2.20
C ARG A 3 13.89 -25.48 1.10
N ALA A 4 13.63 -24.55 0.19
CA ALA A 4 12.73 -24.78 -0.96
C ALA A 4 13.32 -25.81 -1.92
N LEU A 5 14.63 -25.71 -2.22
CA LEU A 5 15.35 -26.70 -3.03
C LEU A 5 15.36 -28.09 -2.42
N ILE A 6 15.45 -28.20 -1.09
CA ILE A 6 15.38 -29.49 -0.37
C ILE A 6 13.97 -30.09 -0.52
N ALA A 7 12.91 -29.29 -0.35
CA ALA A 7 11.54 -29.76 -0.52
C ALA A 7 11.28 -30.25 -1.96
N GLU A 8 11.74 -29.47 -2.96
CA GLU A 8 11.66 -29.85 -4.38
C GLU A 8 12.34 -31.18 -4.67
N LYS A 9 13.58 -31.38 -4.19
CA LYS A 9 14.31 -32.64 -4.35
C LYS A 9 13.64 -33.84 -3.67
N ARG A 10 12.80 -33.61 -2.66
CA ARG A 10 12.01 -34.63 -1.98
C ARG A 10 10.65 -34.89 -2.68
N GLY A 11 10.38 -34.20 -3.78
CA GLY A 11 9.10 -34.29 -4.50
C GLY A 11 7.96 -33.50 -3.84
N ASP A 12 8.23 -32.73 -2.78
CA ASP A 12 7.21 -31.88 -2.11
C ASP A 12 7.13 -30.51 -2.80
N VAL A 13 6.59 -30.53 -4.01
CA VAL A 13 6.51 -29.35 -4.91
C VAL A 13 5.62 -28.26 -4.30
N GLU A 14 4.53 -28.60 -3.61
CA GLU A 14 3.63 -27.61 -3.02
C GLU A 14 4.31 -26.85 -1.87
N THR A 15 5.05 -27.55 -1.01
CA THR A 15 5.83 -26.91 0.04
C THR A 15 6.96 -26.05 -0.55
N ALA A 16 7.65 -26.53 -1.58
CA ALA A 16 8.69 -25.78 -2.28
C ALA A 16 8.11 -24.48 -2.88
N LYS A 17 6.99 -24.58 -3.59
CA LYS A 17 6.27 -23.44 -4.19
C LYS A 17 5.87 -22.41 -3.12
N ARG A 18 5.25 -22.85 -2.03
CA ARG A 18 4.85 -21.94 -0.93
C ARG A 18 6.06 -21.21 -0.32
N MET A 19 7.18 -21.90 -0.10
CA MET A 19 8.40 -21.30 0.42
C MET A 19 8.98 -20.25 -0.53
N LEU A 20 8.98 -20.52 -1.86
CA LEU A 20 9.44 -19.57 -2.86
C LEU A 20 8.53 -18.34 -2.92
N GLN A 21 7.22 -18.53 -2.91
CA GLN A 21 6.25 -17.45 -2.93
C GLN A 21 6.33 -16.59 -1.65
N THR A 22 6.52 -17.22 -0.48
CA THR A 22 6.76 -16.49 0.78
C THR A 22 8.05 -15.65 0.70
N SER A 23 9.12 -16.20 0.16
CA SER A 23 10.39 -15.48 -0.01
C SER A 23 10.25 -14.33 -1.01
N LEU A 24 9.50 -14.53 -2.10
CA LEU A 24 9.21 -13.49 -3.08
C LEU A 24 8.40 -12.36 -2.47
N LEU A 25 7.33 -12.66 -1.72
CA LEU A 25 6.51 -11.66 -1.04
C LEU A 25 7.34 -10.85 -0.05
N HIS A 26 8.22 -11.51 0.71
CA HIS A 26 9.10 -10.83 1.65
C HIS A 26 10.08 -9.88 0.95
N ALA A 27 10.73 -10.34 -0.12
CA ALA A 27 11.63 -9.51 -0.92
C ALA A 27 10.89 -8.32 -1.56
N PHE A 28 9.67 -8.56 -2.07
CA PHE A 28 8.82 -7.50 -2.60
C PHE A 28 8.49 -6.46 -1.53
N ASN A 29 8.06 -6.87 -0.35
CA ASN A 29 7.76 -5.95 0.76
C ASN A 29 8.99 -5.14 1.19
N GLN A 30 10.18 -5.74 1.22
CA GLN A 30 11.42 -5.01 1.48
C GLN A 30 11.72 -3.97 0.40
N MET A 31 11.56 -4.33 -0.87
CA MET A 31 11.71 -3.38 -1.98
C MET A 31 10.72 -2.23 -1.87
N GLN A 32 9.43 -2.51 -1.60
CA GLN A 32 8.41 -1.47 -1.40
C GLN A 32 8.79 -0.53 -0.25
N THR A 33 9.26 -1.08 0.88
CA THR A 33 9.72 -0.26 2.01
C THR A 33 10.87 0.67 1.61
N CYS A 34 11.83 0.18 0.83
CA CYS A 34 12.94 1.01 0.33
C CYS A 34 12.42 2.13 -0.60
N LEU A 35 11.49 1.81 -1.51
CA LEU A 35 10.91 2.81 -2.42
C LEU A 35 10.12 3.87 -1.66
N VAL A 36 9.33 3.48 -0.65
CA VAL A 36 8.63 4.43 0.25
C VAL A 36 9.64 5.38 0.90
N ARG A 37 10.71 4.87 1.46
CA ARG A 37 11.74 5.68 2.11
C ARG A 37 12.46 6.60 1.12
N LEU A 38 12.77 6.11 -0.07
CA LEU A 38 13.41 6.91 -1.12
C LEU A 38 12.50 8.02 -1.67
N ALA A 39 11.17 7.81 -1.67
CA ALA A 39 10.20 8.82 -2.09
C ALA A 39 9.96 9.92 -1.04
N SER A 40 10.24 9.64 0.24
CA SER A 40 9.96 10.55 1.35
C SER A 40 11.06 11.59 1.56
N ALA A 41 10.74 12.74 2.15
CA ALA A 41 11.72 13.67 2.66
C ALA A 41 12.56 13.02 3.79
N PRO A 42 13.86 13.29 3.93
CA PRO A 42 14.68 14.21 3.14
C PRO A 42 15.40 13.56 1.94
N PHE A 43 15.04 12.32 1.54
CA PHE A 43 15.81 11.53 0.57
C PHE A 43 15.57 11.95 -0.89
N ALA A 44 14.44 12.56 -1.20
CA ALA A 44 14.13 12.99 -2.56
C ALA A 44 13.52 14.39 -2.60
N GLU A 45 13.91 15.18 -3.60
CA GLU A 45 13.16 16.35 -4.00
C GLU A 45 11.78 15.93 -4.56
N PRO A 46 10.75 16.82 -4.51
CA PRO A 46 9.39 16.43 -4.86
C PRO A 46 9.22 15.82 -6.26
N GLN A 47 9.97 16.28 -7.25
CA GLN A 47 9.94 15.72 -8.61
C GLN A 47 10.57 14.31 -8.68
N GLU A 48 11.67 14.10 -7.95
CA GLU A 48 12.30 12.80 -7.83
C GLU A 48 11.39 11.82 -7.06
N ALA A 49 10.74 12.29 -6.00
CA ALA A 49 9.75 11.51 -5.25
C ALA A 49 8.67 10.98 -6.19
N LEU A 50 8.09 11.82 -7.07
CA LEU A 50 7.10 11.35 -8.04
C LEU A 50 7.63 10.28 -9.00
N ALA A 51 8.90 10.35 -9.40
CA ALA A 51 9.51 9.31 -10.24
C ALA A 51 9.62 7.99 -9.48
N VAL A 52 10.05 8.02 -8.20
CA VAL A 52 10.13 6.84 -7.33
C VAL A 52 8.74 6.26 -7.06
N VAL A 53 7.72 7.08 -6.82
CA VAL A 53 6.33 6.62 -6.60
C VAL A 53 5.78 5.89 -7.82
N ARG A 54 6.07 6.36 -9.04
CA ARG A 54 5.68 5.64 -10.27
C ARG A 54 6.32 4.26 -10.36
N VAL A 55 7.58 4.12 -9.94
CA VAL A 55 8.25 2.81 -9.86
C VAL A 55 7.57 1.92 -8.83
N HIS A 56 7.26 2.47 -7.64
CA HIS A 56 6.54 1.76 -6.58
C HIS A 56 5.21 1.21 -7.09
N GLU A 57 4.39 2.05 -7.72
CA GLU A 57 3.11 1.68 -8.31
C GLU A 57 3.24 0.61 -9.40
N ALA A 58 4.18 0.80 -10.33
CA ALA A 58 4.44 -0.14 -11.42
C ALA A 58 4.89 -1.52 -10.90
N CYS A 59 5.73 -1.57 -9.87
CA CYS A 59 6.14 -2.81 -9.23
C CYS A 59 4.96 -3.54 -8.56
N ALA A 60 4.09 -2.82 -7.85
CA ALA A 60 2.90 -3.40 -7.23
C ALA A 60 1.95 -3.97 -8.29
N ALA A 61 1.71 -3.22 -9.37
CA ALA A 61 0.88 -3.66 -10.49
C ALA A 61 1.47 -4.88 -11.21
N ALA A 62 2.78 -4.90 -11.47
CA ALA A 62 3.45 -6.00 -12.17
C ALA A 62 3.36 -7.34 -11.43
N VAL A 63 3.37 -7.32 -10.09
CA VAL A 63 3.22 -8.54 -9.28
C VAL A 63 1.77 -8.83 -8.89
N GLY A 64 0.83 -7.97 -9.26
CA GLY A 64 -0.58 -8.10 -8.87
C GLY A 64 -0.78 -7.97 -7.36
N TYR A 65 -0.03 -7.08 -6.70
CA TYR A 65 -0.13 -6.83 -5.26
C TYR A 65 -1.23 -5.80 -4.99
N PRO A 66 -2.30 -6.17 -4.25
CA PRO A 66 -3.47 -5.30 -4.10
C PRO A 66 -3.29 -4.17 -3.08
N PHE A 67 -2.25 -4.22 -2.24
CA PHE A 67 -2.04 -3.28 -1.13
C PHE A 67 -0.95 -2.26 -1.49
N SER A 68 -1.26 -1.38 -2.44
CA SER A 68 -0.31 -0.32 -2.81
C SER A 68 -0.59 0.97 -2.03
N MET A 69 0.43 1.47 -1.35
CA MET A 69 0.41 2.78 -0.67
C MET A 69 0.84 3.93 -1.60
N SER A 70 0.82 3.72 -2.91
CA SER A 70 1.26 4.74 -3.89
C SER A 70 0.47 6.04 -3.78
N ASP A 71 -0.84 5.97 -3.49
CA ASP A 71 -1.66 7.17 -3.34
C ASP A 71 -1.25 8.02 -2.12
N SER A 72 -0.80 7.41 -1.02
CA SER A 72 -0.22 8.14 0.11
C SER A 72 1.04 8.90 -0.30
N LEU A 73 1.94 8.24 -1.02
CA LEU A 73 3.19 8.83 -1.49
C LEU A 73 2.96 9.95 -2.52
N TYR A 74 1.99 9.76 -3.43
CA TYR A 74 1.58 10.82 -4.36
C TYR A 74 1.01 12.02 -3.62
N THR A 75 0.18 11.79 -2.59
CA THR A 75 -0.37 12.87 -1.75
C THR A 75 0.75 13.72 -1.16
N GLU A 76 1.72 13.09 -0.48
CA GLU A 76 2.87 13.79 0.10
C GLU A 76 3.69 14.56 -0.96
N ALA A 77 4.02 13.90 -2.06
CA ALA A 77 4.83 14.52 -3.12
C ALA A 77 4.13 15.73 -3.74
N TYR A 78 2.80 15.66 -4.00
CA TYR A 78 2.05 16.77 -4.55
C TYR A 78 1.82 17.90 -3.55
N ILE A 79 1.67 17.62 -2.24
CA ILE A 79 1.67 18.66 -1.20
C ILE A 79 3.00 19.44 -1.24
N ARG A 80 4.13 18.74 -1.28
CA ARG A 80 5.47 19.37 -1.34
C ARG A 80 5.70 20.17 -2.62
N LEU A 81 4.99 19.86 -3.71
CA LEU A 81 4.97 20.62 -4.96
C LEU A 81 4.00 21.81 -4.94
N GLY A 82 3.13 21.91 -3.93
CA GLY A 82 2.05 22.90 -3.89
C GLY A 82 0.87 22.58 -4.81
N ASP A 83 0.81 21.38 -5.39
CA ASP A 83 -0.30 20.93 -6.25
C ASP A 83 -1.39 20.26 -5.39
N LEU A 84 -2.08 21.09 -4.61
CA LEU A 84 -3.12 20.62 -3.68
C LEU A 84 -4.29 19.89 -4.37
N PRO A 85 -4.75 20.30 -5.58
CA PRO A 85 -5.81 19.57 -6.27
C PRO A 85 -5.43 18.12 -6.62
N ARG A 86 -4.16 17.85 -7.02
CA ARG A 86 -3.71 16.48 -7.27
C ARG A 86 -3.50 15.73 -5.96
N ALA A 87 -2.93 16.36 -4.95
CA ALA A 87 -2.78 15.77 -3.64
C ALA A 87 -4.12 15.31 -3.06
N GLY A 88 -5.16 16.16 -3.10
CA GLY A 88 -6.49 15.84 -2.63
C GLY A 88 -7.11 14.63 -3.36
N LYS A 89 -6.96 14.56 -4.69
CA LYS A 89 -7.45 13.40 -5.47
C LYS A 89 -6.79 12.08 -5.04
N HIS A 90 -5.49 12.09 -4.78
CA HIS A 90 -4.80 10.89 -4.31
C HIS A 90 -5.19 10.52 -2.88
N LEU A 91 -5.39 11.52 -2.02
CA LEU A 91 -5.90 11.28 -0.66
C LEU A 91 -7.28 10.62 -0.69
N LEU A 92 -8.19 11.10 -1.54
CA LEU A 92 -9.52 10.53 -1.69
C LEU A 92 -9.46 9.07 -2.19
N ARG A 93 -8.62 8.76 -3.19
CA ARG A 93 -8.40 7.38 -3.66
C ARG A 93 -7.88 6.46 -2.56
N LEU A 94 -7.00 6.97 -1.71
CA LEU A 94 -6.49 6.21 -0.57
C LEU A 94 -7.61 5.91 0.44
N ALA A 95 -8.49 6.89 0.71
CA ALA A 95 -9.66 6.69 1.56
C ALA A 95 -10.66 5.69 0.94
N GLU A 96 -10.93 5.77 -0.36
CA GLU A 96 -11.75 4.81 -1.10
C GLU A 96 -11.17 3.39 -1.00
N PHE A 97 -9.84 3.26 -1.14
CA PHE A 97 -9.16 1.98 -0.99
C PHE A 97 -9.37 1.37 0.40
N PHE A 98 -9.23 2.14 1.48
CA PHE A 98 -9.45 1.67 2.85
C PHE A 98 -10.93 1.44 3.20
N SER A 99 -11.85 2.07 2.49
CA SER A 99 -13.29 1.90 2.69
C SER A 99 -13.87 0.74 1.88
N ALA A 100 -13.16 0.27 0.86
CA ALA A 100 -13.55 -0.90 0.09
C ALA A 100 -13.22 -2.22 0.83
N PRO A 101 -13.95 -3.33 0.57
CA PRO A 101 -13.56 -4.63 1.06
C PRO A 101 -12.11 -4.97 0.63
N PRO A 102 -11.30 -5.60 1.50
CA PRO A 102 -9.94 -5.95 1.16
C PRO A 102 -9.90 -6.91 -0.03
N LYS A 103 -9.10 -6.58 -1.03
CA LYS A 103 -8.91 -7.43 -2.21
C LYS A 103 -8.02 -8.61 -1.85
N GLU A 104 -8.41 -9.79 -2.30
CA GLU A 104 -7.59 -10.98 -2.14
C GLU A 104 -6.31 -10.91 -2.99
N LEU A 105 -5.27 -11.58 -2.50
CA LEU A 105 -4.03 -11.76 -3.21
C LEU A 105 -4.22 -12.82 -4.31
N SER A 106 -4.72 -12.38 -5.48
CA SER A 106 -5.12 -13.26 -6.59
C SER A 106 -4.01 -13.52 -7.61
N SER A 107 -2.86 -12.89 -7.46
CA SER A 107 -1.73 -13.07 -8.38
C SER A 107 -1.25 -14.52 -8.41
N PRO A 108 -0.96 -15.10 -9.61
CA PRO A 108 -0.34 -16.42 -9.73
C PRO A 108 0.98 -16.55 -8.97
N LEU A 109 1.70 -15.43 -8.79
CA LEU A 109 2.95 -15.36 -8.02
C LEU A 109 2.75 -15.68 -6.53
N PHE A 110 1.51 -15.62 -6.02
CA PHE A 110 1.19 -15.80 -4.60
C PHE A 110 0.08 -16.85 -4.39
N SER A 111 -0.22 -17.65 -5.39
CA SER A 111 -1.36 -18.60 -5.38
C SER A 111 -1.35 -19.61 -4.23
N ALA A 112 -0.18 -19.97 -3.69
CA ALA A 112 -0.05 -20.86 -2.54
C ALA A 112 -0.19 -20.13 -1.18
N LEU A 113 -0.29 -18.79 -1.17
CA LEU A 113 -0.41 -17.95 0.02
C LEU A 113 -1.84 -17.44 0.27
N SER A 114 -2.76 -17.66 -0.67
CA SER A 114 -4.11 -17.07 -0.67
C SER A 114 -5.11 -17.64 0.37
N LYS A 115 -4.64 -18.42 1.33
CA LYS A 115 -5.48 -19.02 2.37
C LYS A 115 -5.37 -18.25 3.69
N GLY A 116 -6.12 -17.15 3.83
CA GLY A 116 -6.10 -16.37 5.08
C GLY A 116 -6.97 -15.09 5.06
N ALA A 117 -8.03 -15.05 4.27
CA ALA A 117 -8.86 -13.85 4.09
C ALA A 117 -9.47 -13.28 5.39
N SER A 118 -9.73 -14.11 6.42
CA SER A 118 -10.36 -13.64 7.67
C SER A 118 -9.43 -12.78 8.54
N ASP A 119 -8.13 -13.06 8.55
CA ASP A 119 -7.17 -12.26 9.33
C ASP A 119 -6.86 -10.92 8.64
N MET A 120 -6.96 -10.88 7.31
CA MET A 120 -6.75 -9.67 6.53
C MET A 120 -7.86 -8.63 6.76
N SER A 121 -9.12 -9.04 6.90
CA SER A 121 -10.23 -8.11 7.17
C SER A 121 -10.05 -7.34 8.48
N ARG A 122 -9.65 -8.03 9.56
CA ARG A 122 -9.41 -7.37 10.86
C ARG A 122 -8.23 -6.39 10.80
N SER A 123 -7.15 -6.79 10.16
CA SER A 123 -5.98 -5.94 9.98
C SER A 123 -6.32 -4.71 9.13
N PHE A 124 -7.16 -4.88 8.10
CA PHE A 124 -7.58 -3.81 7.22
C PHE A 124 -8.48 -2.78 7.92
N GLN A 125 -9.41 -3.23 8.76
CA GLN A 125 -10.24 -2.36 9.60
C GLN A 125 -9.40 -1.58 10.62
N ALA A 126 -8.41 -2.24 11.25
CA ALA A 126 -7.48 -1.55 12.15
C ALA A 126 -6.67 -0.48 11.42
N MET A 127 -6.15 -0.79 10.22
CA MET A 127 -5.43 0.19 9.38
C MET A 127 -6.32 1.36 8.97
N ARG A 128 -7.57 1.11 8.61
CA ARG A 128 -8.56 2.14 8.27
C ARG A 128 -8.77 3.11 9.43
N ARG A 129 -8.98 2.60 10.64
CA ARG A 129 -9.13 3.43 11.85
C ARG A 129 -7.89 4.27 12.12
N THR A 130 -6.72 3.64 12.14
CA THR A 130 -5.45 4.35 12.33
C THR A 130 -5.25 5.43 11.28
N PHE A 131 -5.63 5.15 10.02
CA PHE A 131 -5.54 6.14 8.95
C PHE A 131 -6.52 7.31 9.14
N ALA A 132 -7.76 7.05 9.59
CA ALA A 132 -8.74 8.09 9.89
C ALA A 132 -8.26 9.01 11.04
N GLU A 133 -7.65 8.43 12.09
CA GLU A 133 -7.04 9.16 13.19
C GLU A 133 -5.85 10.00 12.71
N SER A 134 -4.94 9.40 11.94
CA SER A 134 -3.77 10.08 11.39
C SER A 134 -4.14 11.24 10.45
N LEU A 135 -5.21 11.12 9.66
CA LEU A 135 -5.69 12.19 8.78
C LEU A 135 -5.97 13.49 9.53
N ALA A 136 -6.56 13.39 10.73
CA ALA A 136 -6.90 14.56 11.53
C ALA A 136 -5.67 15.21 12.19
N GLU A 137 -4.65 14.42 12.53
CA GLU A 137 -3.51 14.83 13.36
C GLU A 137 -2.25 15.15 12.53
N GLU A 138 -2.11 14.55 11.35
CA GLU A 138 -0.89 14.65 10.53
C GLU A 138 -0.66 16.08 9.99
N GLU A 139 0.40 16.72 10.45
CA GLU A 139 0.78 18.08 10.01
C GLU A 139 1.11 18.18 8.53
N THR A 140 1.62 17.11 7.92
CA THR A 140 1.92 17.06 6.49
C THR A 140 0.68 17.22 5.63
N LEU A 141 -0.50 16.84 6.15
CA LEU A 141 -1.80 16.98 5.48
C LEU A 141 -2.51 18.31 5.78
N ALA A 142 -1.95 19.16 6.65
CA ALA A 142 -2.55 20.44 7.01
C ALA A 142 -2.93 21.31 5.79
N PRO A 143 -2.15 21.36 4.69
CA PRO A 143 -2.52 22.13 3.50
C PRO A 143 -3.79 21.66 2.79
N LEU A 144 -4.25 20.42 3.04
CA LEU A 144 -5.46 19.84 2.45
C LEU A 144 -6.70 20.04 3.31
N ARG A 145 -6.55 20.36 4.60
CA ARG A 145 -7.69 20.51 5.52
C ARG A 145 -8.68 21.54 5.00
N GLY A 146 -9.97 21.17 5.00
CA GLY A 146 -11.06 22.01 4.48
C GLY A 146 -11.22 21.97 2.96
N THR A 147 -10.40 21.22 2.21
CA THR A 147 -10.68 20.98 0.80
C THR A 147 -11.80 19.94 0.64
N PRO A 148 -12.61 20.01 -0.44
CA PRO A 148 -13.69 19.05 -0.67
C PRO A 148 -13.21 17.59 -0.67
N GLU A 149 -12.04 17.31 -1.24
CA GLU A 149 -11.45 15.98 -1.30
C GLU A 149 -11.04 15.46 0.09
N TYR A 150 -10.50 16.33 0.95
CA TYR A 150 -10.15 15.98 2.32
C TYR A 150 -11.39 15.65 3.15
N GLU A 151 -12.42 16.48 3.06
CA GLU A 151 -13.68 16.25 3.79
C GLU A 151 -14.39 14.97 3.31
N ALA A 152 -14.38 14.71 2.00
CA ALA A 152 -14.91 13.48 1.44
C ALA A 152 -14.11 12.24 1.90
N ALA A 153 -12.77 12.32 1.92
CA ALA A 153 -11.92 11.26 2.42
C ALA A 153 -12.19 10.94 3.90
N LEU A 154 -12.32 11.97 4.72
CA LEU A 154 -12.62 11.83 6.15
C LEU A 154 -14.01 11.21 6.39
N ALA A 155 -15.02 11.65 5.62
CA ALA A 155 -16.36 11.09 5.68
C ALA A 155 -16.40 9.59 5.31
N LEU A 156 -15.70 9.20 4.23
CA LEU A 156 -15.60 7.80 3.80
C LEU A 156 -14.97 6.91 4.88
N LEU A 157 -13.91 7.37 5.51
CA LEU A 157 -13.20 6.59 6.53
C LEU A 157 -14.01 6.40 7.81
N ARG A 158 -14.90 7.34 8.14
CA ARG A 158 -15.75 7.32 9.35
C ARG A 158 -17.11 6.67 9.14
N ALA A 159 -17.52 6.39 7.90
CA ALA A 159 -18.88 5.95 7.57
C ALA A 159 -19.33 4.63 8.24
N ASP A 160 -18.40 3.78 8.71
CA ASP A 160 -18.72 2.49 9.37
C ASP A 160 -18.63 2.54 10.91
N GLU A 161 -18.44 3.71 11.51
CA GLU A 161 -18.41 3.86 12.98
C GLU A 161 -19.82 4.07 13.58
N SER A 162 -20.86 4.05 12.72
CA SER A 162 -22.28 4.18 13.11
C SER A 162 -22.97 2.83 13.03
#